data_0260f37533bf3f41f6a75ff40274b2f8
#
_entry.id   0260f37533bf3f41f6a75ff40274b2f8
#
_cell.length_a   1.000
_cell.length_b   1.000
_cell.length_c   1.000
_cell.angle_alpha   90.00
_cell.angle_beta   90.00
_cell.angle_gamma   90.00
#
_symmetry.space_group_name_H-M   'P 1'
#
loop_
_entity.id
_entity.type
_entity.pdbx_description
1 polymer ?
#
loop_
_entity_poly.entity_id
_entity_poly.type
_entity_poly.pdbx_seq_one_letter_code
_entity_poly.pdbx_strand_id
1 'polypeptide(L)'
;MRKFLILGAVLMIGFALPATAQKKFSSDIFQTSSGDLKITFIGHGTLMFTFGGKIIHIDPYSRVADYSRLPKADLILITHEHRDHFNPDVISMIKKDNTEIILTKKCAEEVDGIIMKNGDVKTVMGLKIEAVPAYNIVHMRRENMPYHPKGDGNGYIITFSNKRVYVAGDTENIPEMKELKDIDIAFLPMNLPYTMSPEMVADAAKSFMPKILYPYHYGRTDTSKIVELMNGVKGIEVRIRDLS
;
A
#
# COMPACT_ATOMS: atom_id res chain seq x y z
N MET A 1 51.99 16.71 -60.42
CA MET A 1 50.55 16.66 -60.06
C MET A 1 50.40 16.08 -58.64
N ARG A 2 50.15 16.94 -57.65
CA ARG A 2 49.95 16.55 -56.25
C ARG A 2 48.46 16.36 -56.00
N LYS A 3 48.01 15.14 -55.63
CA LYS A 3 46.66 14.86 -55.24
C LYS A 3 46.47 15.22 -53.77
N PHE A 4 45.58 16.15 -53.46
CA PHE A 4 45.13 16.45 -52.10
C PHE A 4 44.00 15.47 -51.74
N LEU A 5 44.22 14.71 -50.70
CA LEU A 5 43.16 13.89 -50.06
C LEU A 5 42.48 14.77 -49.00
N ILE A 6 41.21 15.06 -49.20
CA ILE A 6 40.38 15.76 -48.20
C ILE A 6 39.74 14.66 -47.30
N LEU A 7 40.20 14.61 -46.08
CA LEU A 7 39.67 13.72 -45.07
C LEU A 7 38.47 14.42 -44.41
N GLY A 8 37.26 14.01 -44.75
CA GLY A 8 36.01 14.53 -44.14
C GLY A 8 35.83 13.92 -42.75
N ALA A 9 35.91 14.71 -41.71
CA ALA A 9 35.56 14.32 -40.35
C ALA A 9 34.03 14.34 -40.19
N VAL A 10 33.41 13.19 -40.02
CA VAL A 10 31.98 13.08 -39.69
C VAL A 10 31.81 13.30 -38.17
N LEU A 11 31.29 14.46 -37.80
CA LEU A 11 30.94 14.78 -36.42
C LEU A 11 29.67 14.07 -36.03
N MET A 12 29.74 12.97 -35.29
CA MET A 12 28.58 12.32 -34.71
C MET A 12 28.09 13.13 -33.49
N ILE A 13 27.01 13.89 -33.68
CA ILE A 13 26.31 14.57 -32.59
C ILE A 13 25.45 13.52 -31.88
N GLY A 14 25.95 13.01 -30.75
CA GLY A 14 25.19 12.15 -29.89
C GLY A 14 24.07 12.95 -29.19
N PHE A 15 22.81 12.73 -29.59
CA PHE A 15 21.66 13.20 -28.85
C PHE A 15 21.58 12.41 -27.52
N ALA A 16 22.00 13.00 -26.43
CA ALA A 16 21.68 12.50 -25.09
C ALA A 16 20.19 12.75 -24.84
N LEU A 17 19.38 11.68 -24.85
CA LEU A 17 18.00 11.75 -24.41
C LEU A 17 17.99 12.19 -22.93
N PRO A 18 17.13 13.15 -22.54
CA PRO A 18 17.03 13.55 -21.14
C PRO A 18 16.60 12.32 -20.32
N ALA A 19 17.42 11.95 -19.35
CA ALA A 19 17.04 10.94 -18.38
C ALA A 19 15.77 11.46 -17.65
N THR A 20 14.65 10.80 -17.85
CA THR A 20 13.41 11.11 -17.14
C THR A 20 13.70 11.00 -15.64
N ALA A 21 13.55 12.10 -14.92
CA ALA A 21 13.77 12.13 -13.48
C ALA A 21 12.87 11.08 -12.81
N GLN A 22 13.46 10.20 -11.99
CA GLN A 22 12.72 9.20 -11.26
C GLN A 22 11.75 9.91 -10.29
N LYS A 23 10.47 9.50 -10.28
CA LYS A 23 9.50 9.96 -9.26
C LYS A 23 10.10 9.63 -7.88
N LYS A 24 10.35 10.65 -7.08
CA LYS A 24 10.83 10.49 -5.71
C LYS A 24 9.63 10.31 -4.79
N PHE A 25 9.46 9.12 -4.25
CA PHE A 25 8.41 8.84 -3.29
C PHE A 25 8.75 9.42 -1.91
N SER A 26 7.76 10.03 -1.26
CA SER A 26 7.90 10.45 0.13
C SER A 26 7.95 9.24 1.07
N SER A 27 8.54 9.40 2.24
CA SER A 27 8.62 8.34 3.23
C SER A 27 8.68 8.91 4.64
N ASP A 28 8.12 8.19 5.60
CA ASP A 28 8.27 8.44 7.02
C ASP A 28 9.09 7.32 7.68
N ILE A 29 9.84 7.67 8.71
CA ILE A 29 10.65 6.72 9.47
C ILE A 29 10.15 6.68 10.92
N PHE A 30 9.95 5.48 11.43
CA PHE A 30 9.48 5.22 12.79
C PHE A 30 10.50 4.39 13.53
N GLN A 31 10.97 4.88 14.66
CA GLN A 31 11.85 4.11 15.53
C GLN A 31 11.07 2.97 16.18
N THR A 32 11.64 1.77 16.12
CA THR A 32 11.17 0.59 16.86
C THR A 32 12.26 0.07 17.78
N SER A 33 11.93 -0.87 18.66
CA SER A 33 12.93 -1.48 19.55
C SER A 33 13.96 -2.37 18.83
N SER A 34 13.76 -2.65 17.52
CA SER A 34 14.67 -3.48 16.71
C SER A 34 15.16 -2.78 15.44
N GLY A 35 15.20 -1.44 15.45
CA GLY A 35 15.63 -0.62 14.32
C GLY A 35 14.51 0.17 13.68
N ASP A 36 14.83 0.90 12.63
CA ASP A 36 13.91 1.80 11.99
C ASP A 36 12.95 1.06 11.05
N LEU A 37 11.66 1.37 11.16
CA LEU A 37 10.65 1.07 10.16
C LEU A 37 10.50 2.27 9.23
N LYS A 38 10.89 2.12 7.96
CA LYS A 38 10.63 3.12 6.92
C LYS A 38 9.38 2.72 6.14
N ILE A 39 8.43 3.65 6.04
CA ILE A 39 7.22 3.52 5.21
C ILE A 39 7.36 4.48 4.03
N THR A 40 7.34 3.94 2.81
CA THR A 40 7.39 4.71 1.56
C THR A 40 6.01 4.70 0.92
N PHE A 41 5.52 5.89 0.57
CA PHE A 41 4.20 6.12 -0.01
C PHE A 41 4.32 6.10 -1.53
N ILE A 42 3.91 4.98 -2.15
CA ILE A 42 4.09 4.78 -3.60
C ILE A 42 2.96 5.47 -4.38
N GLY A 43 1.73 5.36 -3.86
CA GLY A 43 0.54 5.98 -4.43
C GLY A 43 -0.67 5.06 -4.35
N HIS A 44 -1.87 5.62 -4.40
CA HIS A 44 -3.13 4.89 -4.29
C HIS A 44 -3.19 4.02 -3.01
N GLY A 45 -3.44 2.71 -3.17
CA GLY A 45 -3.38 1.71 -2.08
C GLY A 45 -1.99 1.13 -1.83
N THR A 46 -1.00 1.51 -2.64
CA THR A 46 0.33 0.88 -2.66
C THR A 46 1.29 1.51 -1.66
N LEU A 47 1.87 0.65 -0.81
CA LEU A 47 2.89 1.02 0.16
C LEU A 47 4.13 0.13 0.00
N MET A 48 5.29 0.66 0.42
CA MET A 48 6.50 -0.15 0.55
C MET A 48 7.13 0.09 1.92
N PHE A 49 7.35 -0.99 2.67
CA PHE A 49 7.99 -0.94 3.98
C PHE A 49 9.41 -1.46 3.89
N THR A 50 10.31 -0.82 4.63
CA THR A 50 11.68 -1.33 4.83
C THR A 50 11.91 -1.51 6.32
N PHE A 51 12.25 -2.73 6.74
CA PHE A 51 12.52 -3.07 8.12
C PHE A 51 13.53 -4.20 8.23
N GLY A 52 14.55 -4.05 9.08
CA GLY A 52 15.59 -5.07 9.26
C GLY A 52 16.29 -5.48 7.96
N GLY A 53 16.47 -4.55 7.02
CA GLY A 53 17.03 -4.82 5.69
C GLY A 53 16.09 -5.54 4.72
N LYS A 54 14.85 -5.82 5.12
CA LYS A 54 13.81 -6.46 4.29
C LYS A 54 12.93 -5.44 3.61
N ILE A 55 12.52 -5.73 2.38
CA ILE A 55 11.61 -4.93 1.56
C ILE A 55 10.26 -5.64 1.49
N ILE A 56 9.21 -4.93 1.88
CA ILE A 56 7.83 -5.44 1.89
C ILE A 56 6.99 -4.55 1.01
N HIS A 57 6.36 -5.10 -0.02
CA HIS A 57 5.41 -4.39 -0.86
C HIS A 57 3.98 -4.76 -0.48
N ILE A 58 3.12 -3.74 -0.41
CA ILE A 58 1.68 -3.89 -0.19
C ILE A 58 0.97 -3.44 -1.46
N ASP A 59 0.10 -4.29 -2.01
CA ASP A 59 -0.77 -4.02 -3.14
C ASP A 59 -0.04 -3.32 -4.32
N PRO A 60 0.95 -3.96 -4.95
CA PRO A 60 1.77 -3.33 -5.99
C PRO A 60 0.96 -3.08 -7.25
N TYR A 61 0.67 -1.79 -7.54
CA TYR A 61 -0.15 -1.34 -8.65
C TYR A 61 0.67 -0.68 -9.77
N SER A 62 0.57 -1.20 -11.00
CA SER A 62 1.43 -0.79 -12.13
C SER A 62 1.32 0.68 -12.51
N ARG A 63 0.17 1.35 -12.23
CA ARG A 63 -0.04 2.74 -12.64
C ARG A 63 0.60 3.78 -11.74
N VAL A 64 1.02 3.41 -10.53
CA VAL A 64 1.57 4.37 -9.55
C VAL A 64 3.09 4.47 -9.57
N ALA A 65 3.78 3.45 -10.12
CA ALA A 65 5.24 3.41 -10.15
C ALA A 65 5.81 2.61 -11.33
N ASP A 66 7.03 2.94 -11.72
CA ASP A 66 7.88 2.08 -12.53
C ASP A 66 8.61 1.08 -11.61
N TYR A 67 8.07 -0.13 -11.52
CA TYR A 67 8.56 -1.17 -10.62
C TYR A 67 9.91 -1.77 -11.04
N SER A 68 10.34 -1.56 -12.28
CA SER A 68 11.69 -1.95 -12.71
C SER A 68 12.79 -1.19 -11.97
N ARG A 69 12.43 -0.05 -11.37
CA ARG A 69 13.31 0.88 -10.64
C ARG A 69 13.13 0.81 -9.13
N LEU A 70 12.20 0.02 -8.63
CA LEU A 70 11.99 -0.21 -7.20
C LEU A 70 12.76 -1.44 -6.72
N PRO A 71 13.14 -1.50 -5.45
CA PRO A 71 13.81 -2.68 -4.91
C PRO A 71 12.90 -3.90 -4.96
N LYS A 72 13.51 -5.07 -5.22
CA LYS A 72 12.82 -6.36 -5.20
C LYS A 72 12.30 -6.68 -3.80
N ALA A 73 11.15 -7.34 -3.74
CA ALA A 73 10.48 -7.70 -2.51
C ALA A 73 11.12 -8.90 -1.80
N ASP A 74 11.18 -8.83 -0.47
CA ASP A 74 11.32 -10.01 0.38
C ASP A 74 9.94 -10.59 0.75
N LEU A 75 8.94 -9.71 0.90
CA LEU A 75 7.56 -10.07 1.18
C LEU A 75 6.62 -9.19 0.32
N ILE A 76 5.56 -9.79 -0.19
CA ILE A 76 4.45 -9.10 -0.86
C ILE A 76 3.17 -9.47 -0.13
N LEU A 77 2.37 -8.45 0.25
CA LEU A 77 1.03 -8.65 0.79
C LEU A 77 0.00 -8.10 -0.18
N ILE A 78 -1.03 -8.89 -0.47
CA ILE A 78 -2.13 -8.53 -1.36
C ILE A 78 -3.42 -8.58 -0.55
N THR A 79 -4.12 -7.44 -0.50
CA THR A 79 -5.36 -7.31 0.28
C THR A 79 -6.55 -7.95 -0.41
N HIS A 80 -6.68 -7.83 -1.73
CA HIS A 80 -7.77 -8.39 -2.52
C HIS A 80 -7.47 -8.39 -4.03
N GLU A 81 -8.37 -8.95 -4.84
CA GLU A 81 -8.16 -9.27 -6.24
C GLU A 81 -8.38 -8.11 -7.23
N HIS A 82 -8.79 -6.92 -6.81
CA HIS A 82 -8.98 -5.82 -7.73
C HIS A 82 -7.66 -5.36 -8.36
N ARG A 83 -7.71 -4.94 -9.64
CA ARG A 83 -6.53 -4.66 -10.49
C ARG A 83 -5.63 -3.54 -9.98
N ASP A 84 -6.14 -2.66 -9.15
CA ASP A 84 -5.42 -1.55 -8.51
C ASP A 84 -4.76 -1.95 -7.17
N HIS A 85 -4.92 -3.23 -6.77
CA HIS A 85 -4.26 -3.86 -5.62
C HIS A 85 -3.50 -5.13 -6.00
N PHE A 86 -3.97 -5.85 -7.03
CA PHE A 86 -3.41 -7.11 -7.46
C PHE A 86 -3.00 -7.06 -8.94
N ASN A 87 -1.70 -7.12 -9.20
CA ASN A 87 -1.13 -7.13 -10.54
C ASN A 87 -0.06 -8.22 -10.66
N PRO A 88 -0.39 -9.41 -11.25
CA PRO A 88 0.54 -10.53 -11.39
C PRO A 88 1.84 -10.18 -12.14
N ASP A 89 1.78 -9.30 -13.16
CA ASP A 89 2.97 -8.89 -13.91
C ASP A 89 3.92 -8.09 -13.02
N VAL A 90 3.40 -7.16 -12.22
CA VAL A 90 4.20 -6.41 -11.26
C VAL A 90 4.78 -7.31 -10.18
N ILE A 91 3.99 -8.24 -9.65
CA ILE A 91 4.45 -9.24 -8.67
C ILE A 91 5.62 -10.03 -9.27
N SER A 92 5.48 -10.53 -10.49
CA SER A 92 6.55 -11.24 -11.21
C SER A 92 7.80 -10.38 -11.38
N MET A 93 7.62 -9.08 -11.66
CA MET A 93 8.71 -8.13 -11.84
C MET A 93 9.50 -7.88 -10.54
N ILE A 94 8.82 -7.76 -9.39
CA ILE A 94 9.46 -7.40 -8.11
C ILE A 94 9.85 -8.59 -7.24
N LYS A 95 9.38 -9.80 -7.51
CA LYS A 95 9.77 -10.99 -6.75
C LYS A 95 11.22 -11.41 -6.99
N LYS A 96 11.79 -12.10 -6.01
CA LYS A 96 13.03 -12.87 -6.02
C LYS A 96 12.67 -14.35 -5.83
N ASP A 97 13.61 -15.25 -5.97
CA ASP A 97 13.39 -16.70 -5.79
C ASP A 97 12.85 -17.04 -4.39
N ASN A 98 13.25 -16.27 -3.38
CA ASN A 98 12.85 -16.44 -1.97
C ASN A 98 11.84 -15.40 -1.48
N THR A 99 11.12 -14.73 -2.36
CA THR A 99 10.05 -13.80 -1.97
C THR A 99 8.85 -14.58 -1.44
N GLU A 100 8.44 -14.27 -0.22
CA GLU A 100 7.18 -14.76 0.32
C GLU A 100 6.03 -13.88 -0.20
N ILE A 101 4.89 -14.49 -0.55
CA ILE A 101 3.70 -13.77 -1.00
C ILE A 101 2.53 -14.19 -0.12
N ILE A 102 1.88 -13.24 0.51
CA ILE A 102 0.64 -13.43 1.27
C ILE A 102 -0.51 -12.82 0.48
N LEU A 103 -1.57 -13.58 0.30
CA LEU A 103 -2.70 -13.17 -0.54
C LEU A 103 -4.01 -13.83 -0.10
N THR A 104 -5.12 -13.40 -0.72
CA THR A 104 -6.42 -14.02 -0.53
C THR A 104 -6.58 -15.26 -1.40
N LYS A 105 -7.61 -16.07 -1.09
CA LYS A 105 -7.93 -17.26 -1.90
C LYS A 105 -8.17 -16.93 -3.38
N LYS A 106 -8.84 -15.81 -3.68
CA LYS A 106 -9.10 -15.38 -5.06
C LYS A 106 -7.82 -15.01 -5.81
N CYS A 107 -6.90 -14.30 -5.16
CA CYS A 107 -5.62 -13.98 -5.76
C CYS A 107 -4.74 -15.22 -6.01
N ALA A 108 -4.92 -16.28 -5.19
CA ALA A 108 -4.21 -17.55 -5.35
C ALA A 108 -4.63 -18.34 -6.62
N GLU A 109 -5.70 -17.93 -7.30
CA GLU A 109 -6.08 -18.49 -8.59
C GLU A 109 -5.11 -18.08 -9.72
N GLU A 110 -4.36 -16.97 -9.54
CA GLU A 110 -3.43 -16.45 -10.56
C GLU A 110 -1.97 -16.43 -10.08
N VAL A 111 -1.71 -16.36 -8.78
CA VAL A 111 -0.35 -16.24 -8.22
C VAL A 111 -0.20 -17.17 -7.01
N ASP A 112 0.82 -18.03 -7.05
CA ASP A 112 1.16 -18.89 -5.91
C ASP A 112 1.61 -18.09 -4.70
N GLY A 113 1.10 -18.46 -3.51
CA GLY A 113 1.47 -17.79 -2.27
C GLY A 113 0.81 -18.40 -1.03
N ILE A 114 1.07 -17.80 0.10
CA ILE A 114 0.49 -18.16 1.39
C ILE A 114 -0.92 -17.57 1.47
N ILE A 115 -1.93 -18.43 1.39
CA ILE A 115 -3.32 -17.98 1.53
C ILE A 115 -3.58 -17.63 3.01
N MET A 116 -4.12 -16.43 3.22
CA MET A 116 -4.70 -16.00 4.50
C MET A 116 -6.15 -15.58 4.32
N LYS A 117 -6.99 -15.93 5.27
CA LYS A 117 -8.38 -15.50 5.40
C LYS A 117 -8.58 -14.69 6.67
N ASN A 118 -9.68 -13.96 6.76
CA ASN A 118 -10.02 -13.17 7.95
C ASN A 118 -9.92 -14.02 9.23
N GLY A 119 -9.19 -13.53 10.21
CA GLY A 119 -8.91 -14.19 11.50
C GLY A 119 -7.62 -15.01 11.53
N ASP A 120 -6.98 -15.25 10.39
CA ASP A 120 -5.69 -15.96 10.38
C ASP A 120 -4.56 -15.09 10.95
N VAL A 121 -3.65 -15.75 11.65
CA VAL A 121 -2.42 -15.15 12.18
C VAL A 121 -1.24 -16.03 11.76
N LYS A 122 -0.25 -15.42 11.12
CA LYS A 122 0.98 -16.11 10.69
C LYS A 122 2.21 -15.31 11.10
N THR A 123 3.32 -16.00 11.30
CA THR A 123 4.64 -15.39 11.40
C THR A 123 5.42 -15.69 10.14
N VAL A 124 5.72 -14.65 9.37
CA VAL A 124 6.48 -14.75 8.11
C VAL A 124 7.67 -13.82 8.21
N MET A 125 8.86 -14.34 7.95
CA MET A 125 10.14 -13.60 8.05
C MET A 125 10.37 -12.92 9.41
N GLY A 126 9.84 -13.48 10.49
CA GLY A 126 9.92 -12.92 11.85
C GLY A 126 8.88 -11.83 12.14
N LEU A 127 8.01 -11.48 11.18
CA LEU A 127 6.92 -10.55 11.35
C LEU A 127 5.63 -11.29 11.67
N LYS A 128 4.94 -10.91 12.74
CA LYS A 128 3.57 -11.36 12.99
C LYS A 128 2.63 -10.59 12.08
N ILE A 129 1.83 -11.31 11.30
CA ILE A 129 0.85 -10.78 10.35
C ILE A 129 -0.51 -11.36 10.71
N GLU A 130 -1.48 -10.47 10.91
CA GLU A 130 -2.86 -10.80 11.28
C GLU A 130 -3.75 -10.35 10.11
N ALA A 131 -4.52 -11.25 9.52
CA ALA A 131 -5.51 -10.93 8.51
C ALA A 131 -6.84 -10.59 9.19
N VAL A 132 -7.34 -9.39 8.93
CA VAL A 132 -8.60 -8.88 9.48
C VAL A 132 -9.62 -8.64 8.35
N PRO A 133 -10.94 -8.60 8.64
CA PRO A 133 -11.94 -8.35 7.62
C PRO A 133 -11.77 -7.00 6.91
N ALA A 134 -12.06 -6.99 5.61
CA ALA A 134 -12.16 -5.80 4.77
C ALA A 134 -13.32 -5.97 3.81
N TYR A 135 -14.39 -5.16 3.94
CA TYR A 135 -15.60 -5.30 3.12
C TYR A 135 -16.49 -4.05 3.15
N ASN A 136 -17.48 -3.99 2.23
CA ASN A 136 -18.52 -2.96 2.22
C ASN A 136 -19.80 -3.45 2.91
N ILE A 137 -20.47 -2.52 3.62
CA ILE A 137 -21.77 -2.70 4.26
C ILE A 137 -22.85 -1.89 3.55
N VAL A 138 -22.52 -0.64 3.19
CA VAL A 138 -23.47 0.37 2.70
C VAL A 138 -23.35 0.56 1.19
N HIS A 139 -22.13 0.71 0.68
CA HIS A 139 -21.92 1.03 -0.73
C HIS A 139 -21.91 -0.22 -1.58
N MET A 140 -22.81 -0.22 -2.56
CA MET A 140 -23.06 -1.36 -3.44
C MET A 140 -22.71 -0.98 -4.88
N ARG A 141 -22.10 -1.92 -5.62
CA ARG A 141 -21.89 -1.81 -7.07
C ARG A 141 -23.23 -1.85 -7.82
N ARG A 142 -24.17 -2.64 -7.30
CA ARG A 142 -25.57 -2.76 -7.70
C ARG A 142 -26.36 -3.43 -6.56
N GLU A 143 -27.68 -3.53 -6.70
CA GLU A 143 -28.53 -4.14 -5.67
C GLU A 143 -27.98 -5.48 -5.18
N ASN A 144 -27.83 -5.63 -3.87
CA ASN A 144 -27.28 -6.82 -3.17
C ASN A 144 -25.87 -7.25 -3.61
N MET A 145 -25.09 -6.36 -4.23
CA MET A 145 -23.72 -6.64 -4.63
C MET A 145 -22.79 -5.55 -4.12
N PRO A 146 -22.14 -5.71 -2.99
CA PRO A 146 -21.16 -4.76 -2.46
C PRO A 146 -19.96 -4.65 -3.39
N TYR A 147 -19.24 -3.51 -3.31
CA TYR A 147 -17.97 -3.36 -4.04
C TYR A 147 -16.95 -4.40 -3.58
N HIS A 148 -16.89 -4.65 -2.27
CA HIS A 148 -16.01 -5.65 -1.63
C HIS A 148 -16.87 -6.55 -0.75
N PRO A 149 -17.16 -7.80 -1.18
CA PRO A 149 -17.96 -8.74 -0.39
C PRO A 149 -17.23 -9.18 0.89
N LYS A 150 -17.99 -9.42 1.96
CA LYS A 150 -17.44 -9.93 3.22
C LYS A 150 -16.78 -11.29 3.04
N GLY A 151 -15.52 -11.41 3.49
CA GLY A 151 -14.76 -12.64 3.44
C GLY A 151 -13.87 -12.80 2.20
N ASP A 152 -13.95 -11.90 1.20
CA ASP A 152 -13.13 -11.94 0.00
C ASP A 152 -11.80 -11.21 0.18
N GLY A 153 -11.82 -10.02 0.81
CA GLY A 153 -10.66 -9.20 1.09
C GLY A 153 -10.12 -9.33 2.51
N ASN A 154 -8.85 -8.99 2.67
CA ASN A 154 -8.16 -8.83 3.95
C ASN A 154 -7.65 -7.42 4.13
N GLY A 155 -7.82 -6.86 5.34
CA GLY A 155 -6.86 -5.92 5.88
C GLY A 155 -5.73 -6.70 6.57
N TYR A 156 -4.58 -6.07 6.79
CA TYR A 156 -3.46 -6.70 7.49
C TYR A 156 -2.98 -5.84 8.65
N ILE A 157 -2.76 -6.48 9.81
CA ILE A 157 -1.99 -5.87 10.91
C ILE A 157 -0.62 -6.54 10.93
N ILE A 158 0.41 -5.73 10.68
CA ILE A 158 1.79 -6.18 10.63
C ILE A 158 2.51 -5.65 11.86
N THR A 159 3.13 -6.54 12.63
CA THR A 159 3.89 -6.16 13.82
C THR A 159 5.38 -6.07 13.50
N PHE A 160 5.89 -4.84 13.51
CA PHE A 160 7.31 -4.51 13.38
C PHE A 160 7.89 -4.24 14.76
N SER A 161 8.41 -5.29 15.41
CA SER A 161 8.89 -5.22 16.80
C SER A 161 7.79 -4.71 17.76
N ASN A 162 7.91 -3.50 18.30
CA ASN A 162 6.92 -2.88 19.18
C ASN A 162 5.94 -1.93 18.44
N LYS A 163 5.86 -1.98 17.12
CA LYS A 163 4.94 -1.17 16.31
C LYS A 163 3.94 -2.05 15.56
N ARG A 164 2.67 -1.77 15.74
CA ARG A 164 1.57 -2.42 15.01
C ARG A 164 1.05 -1.50 13.93
N VAL A 165 1.16 -1.92 12.67
CA VAL A 165 0.73 -1.17 11.49
C VAL A 165 -0.46 -1.86 10.87
N TYR A 166 -1.59 -1.17 10.81
CA TYR A 166 -2.80 -1.64 10.16
C TYR A 166 -2.93 -1.04 8.76
N VAL A 167 -2.99 -1.89 7.75
CA VAL A 167 -3.35 -1.55 6.36
C VAL A 167 -4.71 -2.15 6.10
N ALA A 168 -5.72 -1.31 5.95
CA ALA A 168 -7.11 -1.75 5.95
C ALA A 168 -7.53 -2.52 4.68
N GLY A 169 -6.84 -2.32 3.54
CA GLY A 169 -7.36 -2.73 2.25
C GLY A 169 -8.59 -1.90 1.88
N ASP A 170 -9.36 -2.36 0.92
CA ASP A 170 -10.60 -1.68 0.54
C ASP A 170 -11.75 -2.14 1.42
N THR A 171 -12.24 -1.24 2.24
CA THR A 171 -13.27 -1.50 3.25
C THR A 171 -14.06 -0.24 3.60
N GLU A 172 -15.22 -0.41 4.18
CA GLU A 172 -15.91 0.61 4.97
C GLU A 172 -15.52 0.52 6.45
N ASN A 173 -16.09 1.43 7.29
CA ASN A 173 -15.94 1.39 8.75
C ASN A 173 -16.79 0.24 9.35
N ILE A 174 -16.30 -0.95 9.19
CA ILE A 174 -16.97 -2.19 9.63
C ILE A 174 -16.95 -2.35 11.15
N PRO A 175 -17.92 -3.06 11.76
CA PRO A 175 -18.00 -3.24 13.21
C PRO A 175 -16.74 -3.86 13.83
N GLU A 176 -16.06 -4.75 13.09
CA GLU A 176 -14.84 -5.44 13.54
C GLU A 176 -13.66 -4.48 13.78
N MET A 177 -13.67 -3.26 13.22
CA MET A 177 -12.64 -2.25 13.50
C MET A 177 -12.59 -1.86 14.98
N LYS A 178 -13.73 -1.91 15.71
CA LYS A 178 -13.80 -1.62 17.15
C LYS A 178 -13.01 -2.62 18.01
N GLU A 179 -12.75 -3.79 17.47
CA GLU A 179 -11.97 -4.84 18.14
C GLU A 179 -10.46 -4.68 17.98
N LEU A 180 -10.01 -3.76 17.09
CA LEU A 180 -8.59 -3.49 16.88
C LEU A 180 -7.97 -2.86 18.13
N LYS A 181 -6.80 -3.35 18.56
CA LYS A 181 -6.12 -2.88 19.76
C LYS A 181 -4.67 -2.52 19.46
N ASP A 182 -4.18 -1.52 20.18
CA ASP A 182 -2.77 -1.11 20.19
C ASP A 182 -2.20 -0.82 18.78
N ILE A 183 -3.00 -0.19 17.92
CA ILE A 183 -2.57 0.20 16.58
C ILE A 183 -1.73 1.48 16.68
N ASP A 184 -0.46 1.40 16.29
CA ASP A 184 0.42 2.58 16.24
C ASP A 184 0.17 3.41 14.99
N ILE A 185 -0.03 2.74 13.83
CA ILE A 185 -0.20 3.39 12.53
C ILE A 185 -1.33 2.70 11.78
N ALA A 186 -2.28 3.47 11.27
CA ALA A 186 -3.38 2.96 10.46
C ALA A 186 -3.42 3.64 9.08
N PHE A 187 -3.60 2.84 8.05
CA PHE A 187 -3.92 3.25 6.69
C PHE A 187 -5.38 2.93 6.43
N LEU A 188 -6.23 3.96 6.29
CA LEU A 188 -7.66 3.82 6.02
C LEU A 188 -8.03 4.37 4.65
N PRO A 189 -8.73 3.61 3.79
CA PRO A 189 -9.11 4.06 2.45
C PRO A 189 -10.23 5.11 2.53
N MET A 190 -10.17 6.12 1.66
CA MET A 190 -11.08 7.27 1.72
C MET A 190 -11.56 7.67 0.32
N ASN A 191 -12.25 6.77 -0.38
CA ASN A 191 -12.66 6.97 -1.79
C ASN A 191 -14.07 6.45 -2.06
N LEU A 192 -15.07 7.32 -2.00
CA LEU A 192 -16.42 6.97 -2.40
C LEU A 192 -16.55 6.79 -3.93
N PRO A 193 -17.42 5.89 -4.39
CA PRO A 193 -18.31 5.01 -3.61
C PRO A 193 -17.68 3.68 -3.21
N TYR A 194 -16.39 3.49 -3.39
CA TYR A 194 -15.74 2.20 -3.28
C TYR A 194 -15.44 1.82 -1.82
N THR A 195 -15.05 2.82 -1.02
CA THR A 195 -14.62 2.62 0.37
C THR A 195 -15.32 3.61 1.32
N MET A 196 -14.59 4.38 2.09
CA MET A 196 -15.12 5.27 3.12
C MET A 196 -15.22 6.74 2.66
N SER A 197 -16.20 7.47 3.18
CA SER A 197 -16.16 8.94 3.21
C SER A 197 -15.18 9.43 4.28
N PRO A 198 -14.80 10.73 4.28
CA PRO A 198 -14.02 11.31 5.37
C PRO A 198 -14.67 11.13 6.75
N GLU A 199 -16.00 11.22 6.85
CA GLU A 199 -16.77 11.01 8.08
C GLU A 199 -16.67 9.55 8.56
N MET A 200 -16.77 8.59 7.65
CA MET A 200 -16.61 7.16 7.96
C MET A 200 -15.20 6.85 8.43
N VAL A 201 -14.17 7.44 7.81
CA VAL A 201 -12.77 7.31 8.24
C VAL A 201 -12.57 7.90 9.64
N ALA A 202 -13.14 9.08 9.92
CA ALA A 202 -13.06 9.70 11.23
C ALA A 202 -13.73 8.85 12.31
N ASP A 203 -14.91 8.28 12.01
CA ASP A 203 -15.65 7.40 12.93
C ASP A 203 -14.88 6.11 13.19
N ALA A 204 -14.37 5.47 12.14
CA ALA A 204 -13.52 4.30 12.25
C ALA A 204 -12.28 4.57 13.13
N ALA A 205 -11.51 5.62 12.82
CA ALA A 205 -10.31 5.97 13.58
C ALA A 205 -10.62 6.24 15.06
N LYS A 206 -11.71 6.94 15.36
CA LYS A 206 -12.15 7.17 16.75
C LYS A 206 -12.55 5.89 17.48
N SER A 207 -12.96 4.85 16.77
CA SER A 207 -13.41 3.59 17.39
C SER A 207 -12.26 2.73 17.93
N PHE A 208 -11.08 2.74 17.29
CA PHE A 208 -9.91 1.95 17.72
C PHE A 208 -8.66 2.77 18.06
N MET A 209 -8.73 4.11 17.91
CA MET A 209 -7.73 5.07 18.41
C MET A 209 -6.28 4.77 17.98
N PRO A 210 -5.97 4.72 16.66
CA PRO A 210 -4.59 4.58 16.22
C PRO A 210 -3.79 5.83 16.60
N LYS A 211 -2.50 5.70 16.93
CA LYS A 211 -1.68 6.88 17.26
C LYS A 211 -1.46 7.79 16.05
N ILE A 212 -1.34 7.19 14.85
CA ILE A 212 -1.17 7.89 13.58
C ILE A 212 -2.16 7.33 12.56
N LEU A 213 -2.88 8.24 11.90
CA LEU A 213 -3.81 7.93 10.81
C LEU A 213 -3.27 8.49 9.50
N TYR A 214 -3.12 7.63 8.51
CA TYR A 214 -2.90 7.99 7.12
C TYR A 214 -4.16 7.66 6.31
N PRO A 215 -4.90 8.67 5.82
CA PRO A 215 -5.83 8.44 4.73
C PRO A 215 -5.04 7.99 3.50
N TYR A 216 -5.47 6.93 2.84
CA TYR A 216 -4.84 6.44 1.62
C TYR A 216 -5.92 6.00 0.63
N HIS A 217 -5.57 5.63 -0.60
CA HIS A 217 -6.55 5.24 -1.61
C HIS A 217 -7.69 6.28 -1.75
N TYR A 218 -7.36 7.57 -1.61
CA TYR A 218 -8.39 8.61 -1.55
C TYR A 218 -8.74 9.21 -2.92
N GLY A 219 -8.02 8.86 -3.99
CA GLY A 219 -8.27 9.35 -5.34
C GLY A 219 -8.37 10.87 -5.39
N ARG A 220 -9.57 11.40 -5.69
CA ARG A 220 -9.83 12.84 -5.75
C ARG A 220 -10.54 13.37 -4.49
N THR A 221 -10.71 12.57 -3.46
CA THR A 221 -11.35 13.01 -2.21
C THR A 221 -10.52 14.09 -1.55
N ASP A 222 -11.17 15.17 -1.14
CA ASP A 222 -10.51 16.29 -0.44
C ASP A 222 -10.05 15.84 0.95
N THR A 223 -8.74 15.73 1.12
CA THR A 223 -8.13 15.28 2.38
C THR A 223 -8.18 16.32 3.49
N SER A 224 -8.49 17.60 3.20
CA SER A 224 -8.69 18.62 4.24
C SER A 224 -9.85 18.27 5.17
N LYS A 225 -10.89 17.61 4.65
CA LYS A 225 -12.08 17.22 5.42
C LYS A 225 -11.76 16.28 6.57
N ILE A 226 -10.92 15.27 6.36
CA ILE A 226 -10.54 14.38 7.45
C ILE A 226 -9.69 15.10 8.49
N VAL A 227 -8.87 16.07 8.09
CA VAL A 227 -8.09 16.89 9.03
C VAL A 227 -9.03 17.75 9.90
N GLU A 228 -10.06 18.33 9.30
CA GLU A 228 -11.08 19.11 10.02
C GLU A 228 -11.88 18.24 10.99
N LEU A 229 -12.35 17.05 10.55
CA LEU A 229 -13.14 16.11 11.36
C LEU A 229 -12.37 15.53 12.55
N MET A 230 -11.06 15.47 12.43
CA MET A 230 -10.16 14.98 13.47
C MET A 230 -9.55 16.11 14.32
N ASN A 231 -9.86 17.36 14.00
CA ASN A 231 -9.37 18.50 14.79
C ASN A 231 -9.88 18.41 16.25
N GLY A 232 -8.96 18.54 17.20
CA GLY A 232 -9.26 18.41 18.62
C GLY A 232 -9.41 16.97 19.15
N VAL A 233 -9.36 15.95 18.31
CA VAL A 233 -9.33 14.55 18.75
C VAL A 233 -7.94 14.25 19.33
N LYS A 234 -7.88 14.04 20.65
CA LYS A 234 -6.62 13.74 21.33
C LYS A 234 -6.19 12.28 21.09
N GLY A 235 -4.89 12.07 20.94
CA GLY A 235 -4.29 10.74 20.83
C GLY A 235 -4.19 10.20 19.42
N ILE A 236 -4.72 10.90 18.40
CA ILE A 236 -4.59 10.54 16.98
C ILE A 236 -3.93 11.70 16.24
N GLU A 237 -2.81 11.43 15.58
CA GLU A 237 -2.17 12.34 14.63
C GLU A 237 -2.59 11.97 13.20
N VAL A 238 -3.23 12.89 12.48
CA VAL A 238 -3.56 12.70 11.05
C VAL A 238 -2.40 13.19 10.21
N ARG A 239 -1.90 12.34 9.34
CA ARG A 239 -0.82 12.67 8.39
C ARG A 239 -1.29 12.47 6.96
N ILE A 240 -1.26 13.52 6.16
CA ILE A 240 -1.55 13.43 4.73
C ILE A 240 -0.26 13.18 3.96
N ARG A 241 -0.28 12.22 3.04
CA ARG A 241 0.80 11.91 2.10
C ARG A 241 0.21 11.78 0.70
N ASP A 242 1.03 11.94 -0.33
CA ASP A 242 0.57 11.78 -1.71
C ASP A 242 0.30 10.29 -2.02
N LEU A 243 -0.96 9.90 -1.80
CA LEU A 243 -1.54 8.57 -2.03
C LEU A 243 -2.88 8.68 -2.78
N SER A 244 -2.95 9.66 -3.69
CA SER A 244 -4.10 9.87 -4.57
C SER A 244 -4.19 8.81 -5.68
#